data_5101b5ba94cbd23927a8e6e5cf86e0cd
#
_entry.id   5101b5ba94cbd23927a8e6e5cf86e0cd
#
_cell.length_a   1.000
_cell.length_b   1.000
_cell.length_c   1.000
_cell.angle_alpha   90.00
_cell.angle_beta   90.00
_cell.angle_gamma   90.00
#
_symmetry.space_group_name_H-M   'P 1'
#
loop_
_entity.id
_entity.type
_entity.pdbx_description
1 polymer ?
#
loop_
_entity_poly.entity_id
_entity_poly.type
_entity_poly.pdbx_seq_one_letter_code
_entity_poly.pdbx_strand_id
1 'polypeptide(L)'
;LWKSPALISKGLSYLRALKKANVPVLYNHVLIRAEGVDNVEFGYVAALDDQGEPIPGSERKFKVDTICVGYGFIPNTELTRLLGCSHNYDRASGVLVVDRKDDGLTSRPGVFSVGDAGGLQGAQVALAQGTLAGFSAAQNLGHTPPNVAEVAKAKRQLIRHHEFQQALWTLFRTPKVDWVSHSSDPVTICRCEDVTAGQISRIIQNGVNDIGSLKKLTRVGMGRCQGRYCGPLVVKMLAEHTKREPDRWSWFAPRFPVKP
;
A
#
# COMPACT_ATOMS: atom_id res chain seq x y z
N LEU A 1 16.03 -15.41 -3.81
CA LEU A 1 15.79 -15.83 -2.41
C LEU A 1 17.06 -16.32 -1.72
N TRP A 2 17.90 -17.15 -2.35
CA TRP A 2 19.10 -17.76 -1.74
C TRP A 2 20.13 -16.78 -1.16
N LYS A 3 20.13 -15.52 -1.59
CA LYS A 3 21.02 -14.47 -1.08
C LYS A 3 20.73 -14.04 0.36
N SER A 4 19.62 -14.47 0.96
CA SER A 4 19.22 -14.14 2.33
C SER A 4 18.72 -15.36 3.12
N PRO A 5 19.59 -16.35 3.41
CA PRO A 5 19.19 -17.62 4.04
C PRO A 5 18.55 -17.44 5.42
N ALA A 6 18.98 -16.44 6.18
CA ALA A 6 18.36 -16.12 7.48
C ALA A 6 16.87 -15.72 7.37
N LEU A 7 16.51 -14.95 6.33
CA LEU A 7 15.11 -14.57 6.10
C LEU A 7 14.28 -15.78 5.62
N ILE A 8 14.86 -16.65 4.81
CA ILE A 8 14.21 -17.90 4.40
C ILE A 8 13.94 -18.78 5.63
N SER A 9 14.96 -18.98 6.47
CA SER A 9 14.83 -19.78 7.70
C SER A 9 13.73 -19.22 8.61
N LYS A 10 13.65 -17.90 8.75
CA LYS A 10 12.60 -17.23 9.52
C LYS A 10 11.21 -17.47 8.91
N GLY A 11 11.05 -17.36 7.59
CA GLY A 11 9.79 -17.68 6.91
C GLY A 11 9.36 -19.13 7.13
N LEU A 12 10.28 -20.08 7.00
CA LEU A 12 10.02 -21.50 7.28
C LEU A 12 9.63 -21.75 8.74
N SER A 13 10.22 -21.01 9.69
CA SER A 13 9.84 -21.12 11.11
C SER A 13 8.38 -20.70 11.36
N TYR A 14 7.92 -19.63 10.67
CA TYR A 14 6.51 -19.20 10.75
C TYR A 14 5.56 -20.26 10.18
N LEU A 15 5.87 -20.84 9.01
CA LEU A 15 5.05 -21.89 8.43
C LEU A 15 4.98 -23.13 9.33
N ARG A 16 6.10 -23.50 9.98
CA ARG A 16 6.12 -24.60 10.96
C ARG A 16 5.24 -24.28 12.19
N ALA A 17 5.29 -23.04 12.68
CA ALA A 17 4.46 -22.61 13.81
C ALA A 17 2.97 -22.69 13.48
N LEU A 18 2.54 -22.20 12.32
CA LEU A 18 1.16 -22.29 11.84
C LEU A 18 0.71 -23.74 11.71
N LYS A 19 1.54 -24.61 11.11
CA LYS A 19 1.25 -26.04 10.99
C LYS A 19 1.11 -26.71 12.35
N LYS A 20 2.02 -26.42 13.30
CA LYS A 20 1.96 -26.95 14.68
C LYS A 20 0.70 -26.53 15.42
N ALA A 21 0.23 -25.30 15.16
CA ALA A 21 -1.00 -24.76 15.76
C ALA A 21 -2.28 -25.16 14.99
N ASN A 22 -2.17 -26.03 13.99
CA ASN A 22 -3.28 -26.42 13.10
C ASN A 22 -4.03 -25.24 12.46
N VAL A 23 -3.33 -24.12 12.19
CA VAL A 23 -3.90 -22.98 11.51
C VAL A 23 -3.90 -23.26 10.00
N PRO A 24 -5.07 -23.32 9.34
CA PRO A 24 -5.13 -23.55 7.90
C PRO A 24 -4.60 -22.32 7.15
N VAL A 25 -3.72 -22.55 6.17
CA VAL A 25 -3.24 -21.52 5.25
C VAL A 25 -3.90 -21.76 3.91
N LEU A 26 -4.73 -20.82 3.47
CA LEU A 26 -5.46 -20.89 2.21
C LEU A 26 -4.79 -19.96 1.21
N TYR A 27 -4.10 -20.54 0.21
CA TYR A 27 -3.53 -19.79 -0.89
C TYR A 27 -4.58 -19.50 -1.96
N ASN A 28 -4.43 -18.37 -2.66
CA ASN A 28 -5.38 -17.94 -3.70
C ASN A 28 -6.85 -17.87 -3.22
N HIS A 29 -7.05 -17.41 -2.00
CA HIS A 29 -8.39 -17.18 -1.47
C HIS A 29 -8.55 -15.73 -1.02
N VAL A 30 -9.77 -15.23 -1.06
CA VAL A 30 -10.13 -13.89 -0.61
C VAL A 30 -11.33 -13.95 0.32
N LEU A 31 -11.37 -13.06 1.31
CA LEU A 31 -12.57 -12.84 2.10
C LEU A 31 -13.60 -12.11 1.24
N ILE A 32 -14.75 -12.73 1.01
CA ILE A 32 -15.82 -12.18 0.17
C ILE A 32 -16.99 -11.62 0.97
N ARG A 33 -17.20 -12.11 2.20
CA ARG A 33 -18.33 -11.73 3.02
C ARG A 33 -18.08 -12.01 4.49
N ALA A 34 -18.66 -11.18 5.36
CA ALA A 34 -18.77 -11.39 6.79
C ALA A 34 -20.24 -11.29 7.21
N GLU A 35 -20.65 -12.08 8.16
CA GLU A 35 -22.02 -12.10 8.70
C GLU A 35 -22.00 -12.10 10.23
N GLY A 36 -23.04 -11.52 10.81
CA GLY A 36 -23.32 -11.43 12.24
C GLY A 36 -24.34 -10.34 12.50
N VAL A 37 -24.94 -10.31 13.69
CA VAL A 37 -25.91 -9.29 14.06
C VAL A 37 -25.22 -8.14 14.81
N ASP A 38 -24.78 -8.35 16.04
CA ASP A 38 -24.09 -7.34 16.84
C ASP A 38 -22.57 -7.41 16.66
N ASN A 39 -22.05 -8.59 16.38
CA ASN A 39 -20.64 -8.87 16.15
C ASN A 39 -20.50 -9.80 14.95
N VAL A 40 -19.27 -9.92 14.41
CA VAL A 40 -19.02 -10.92 13.38
C VAL A 40 -19.13 -12.32 13.97
N GLU A 41 -19.84 -13.20 13.29
CA GLU A 41 -20.04 -14.59 13.67
C GLU A 41 -19.47 -15.55 12.63
N PHE A 42 -19.47 -15.14 11.37
CA PHE A 42 -18.98 -15.94 10.26
C PHE A 42 -18.21 -15.09 9.25
N GLY A 43 -17.13 -15.68 8.73
CA GLY A 43 -16.40 -15.19 7.58
C GLY A 43 -16.51 -16.18 6.42
N TYR A 44 -16.63 -15.66 5.20
CA TYR A 44 -16.70 -16.46 3.98
C TYR A 44 -15.51 -16.12 3.10
N VAL A 45 -14.77 -17.13 2.69
CA VAL A 45 -13.67 -17.01 1.75
C VAL A 45 -13.95 -17.81 0.50
N ALA A 46 -13.54 -17.29 -0.66
CA ALA A 46 -13.63 -18.00 -1.93
C ALA A 46 -12.25 -18.14 -2.55
N ALA A 47 -12.05 -19.20 -3.33
CA ALA A 47 -10.87 -19.36 -4.16
C ALA A 47 -10.88 -18.33 -5.30
N LEU A 48 -9.71 -17.88 -5.71
CA LEU A 48 -9.53 -16.98 -6.85
C LEU A 48 -9.03 -17.76 -8.06
N ASP A 49 -9.53 -17.38 -9.24
CA ASP A 49 -9.00 -17.84 -10.51
C ASP A 49 -7.71 -17.09 -10.89
N ASP A 50 -7.14 -17.38 -12.06
CA ASP A 50 -5.90 -16.75 -12.56
C ASP A 50 -6.08 -15.25 -12.89
N GLN A 51 -7.33 -14.77 -13.00
CA GLN A 51 -7.67 -13.38 -13.25
C GLN A 51 -7.90 -12.60 -11.94
N GLY A 52 -7.97 -13.32 -10.80
CA GLY A 52 -8.23 -12.74 -9.49
C GLY A 52 -9.72 -12.64 -9.15
N GLU A 53 -10.58 -13.32 -9.92
CA GLU A 53 -12.02 -13.35 -9.68
C GLU A 53 -12.39 -14.50 -8.72
N PRO A 54 -13.33 -14.26 -7.79
CA PRO A 54 -13.83 -15.35 -6.93
C PRO A 54 -14.52 -16.43 -7.75
N ILE A 55 -14.10 -17.67 -7.58
CA ILE A 55 -14.70 -18.83 -8.27
C ILE A 55 -16.05 -19.15 -7.62
N PRO A 56 -17.16 -19.08 -8.36
CA PRO A 56 -18.49 -19.43 -7.83
C PRO A 56 -18.55 -20.86 -7.30
N GLY A 57 -19.14 -21.04 -6.13
CA GLY A 57 -19.27 -22.36 -5.48
C GLY A 57 -18.01 -22.86 -4.75
N SER A 58 -16.93 -22.09 -4.74
CA SER A 58 -15.72 -22.40 -3.96
C SER A 58 -15.76 -21.85 -2.53
N GLU A 59 -16.87 -21.27 -2.13
CA GLU A 59 -17.05 -20.59 -0.84
C GLU A 59 -16.88 -21.53 0.34
N ARG A 60 -16.09 -21.08 1.32
CA ARG A 60 -15.88 -21.78 2.59
C ARG A 60 -16.31 -20.87 3.73
N LYS A 61 -17.19 -21.36 4.57
CA LYS A 61 -17.69 -20.68 5.76
C LYS A 61 -16.82 -21.03 6.97
N PHE A 62 -16.42 -20.02 7.73
CA PHE A 62 -15.71 -20.16 8.99
C PHE A 62 -16.50 -19.47 10.10
N LYS A 63 -16.68 -20.15 11.24
CA LYS A 63 -17.19 -19.53 12.45
C LYS A 63 -16.04 -18.74 13.09
N VAL A 64 -16.23 -17.44 13.26
CA VAL A 64 -15.21 -16.52 13.77
C VAL A 64 -15.87 -15.44 14.61
N ASP A 65 -15.15 -14.93 15.59
CA ASP A 65 -15.53 -13.77 16.40
C ASP A 65 -14.80 -12.49 15.96
N THR A 66 -13.75 -12.65 15.18
CA THR A 66 -12.90 -11.54 14.73
C THR A 66 -12.36 -11.82 13.32
N ILE A 67 -12.34 -10.80 12.48
CA ILE A 67 -11.71 -10.84 11.14
C ILE A 67 -10.66 -9.74 11.06
N CYS A 68 -9.41 -10.15 10.82
CA CYS A 68 -8.31 -9.22 10.56
C CYS A 68 -8.00 -9.22 9.06
N VAL A 69 -8.07 -8.07 8.42
CA VAL A 69 -7.75 -7.91 7.00
C VAL A 69 -6.51 -7.04 6.81
N GLY A 70 -5.68 -7.41 5.82
CA GLY A 70 -4.48 -6.66 5.47
C GLY A 70 -4.12 -6.94 4.02
N TYR A 71 -4.53 -6.04 3.14
CA TYR A 71 -4.29 -6.16 1.69
C TYR A 71 -3.03 -5.42 1.23
N GLY A 72 -2.09 -5.20 2.14
CA GLY A 72 -0.83 -4.55 1.88
C GLY A 72 -0.73 -3.15 2.51
N PHE A 73 0.25 -2.39 2.08
CA PHE A 73 0.58 -1.08 2.61
C PHE A 73 0.58 -0.04 1.49
N ILE A 74 0.45 1.22 1.86
CA ILE A 74 0.50 2.35 0.95
C ILE A 74 1.59 3.29 1.44
N PRO A 75 2.49 3.78 0.56
CA PRO A 75 3.49 4.77 0.93
C PRO A 75 2.85 6.03 1.48
N ASN A 76 3.34 6.54 2.61
CA ASN A 76 2.91 7.83 3.11
C ASN A 76 3.67 8.95 2.40
N THR A 77 3.04 9.53 1.37
CA THR A 77 3.63 10.59 0.54
C THR A 77 3.18 12.00 0.94
N GLU A 78 2.48 12.18 2.06
CA GLU A 78 1.89 13.47 2.42
C GLU A 78 2.94 14.56 2.63
N LEU A 79 4.00 14.28 3.40
CA LEU A 79 5.08 15.25 3.65
C LEU A 79 5.83 15.60 2.35
N THR A 80 6.18 14.61 1.55
CA THR A 80 6.90 14.86 0.30
C THR A 80 6.04 15.62 -0.72
N ARG A 81 4.72 15.39 -0.72
CA ARG A 81 3.77 16.16 -1.54
C ARG A 81 3.62 17.60 -1.05
N LEU A 82 3.53 17.83 0.28
CA LEU A 82 3.50 19.17 0.86
C LEU A 82 4.77 19.98 0.54
N LEU A 83 5.93 19.33 0.59
CA LEU A 83 7.22 19.94 0.23
C LEU A 83 7.40 20.12 -1.28
N GLY A 84 6.42 19.71 -2.09
CA GLY A 84 6.45 19.86 -3.54
C GLY A 84 7.47 18.97 -4.24
N CYS A 85 7.83 17.82 -3.65
CA CYS A 85 8.64 16.82 -4.34
C CYS A 85 7.89 16.24 -5.55
N SER A 86 8.65 15.76 -6.55
CA SER A 86 8.10 15.02 -7.69
C SER A 86 7.65 13.63 -7.26
N HIS A 87 6.57 13.14 -7.88
CA HIS A 87 6.00 11.82 -7.64
C HIS A 87 5.61 11.16 -8.95
N ASN A 88 5.76 9.85 -8.99
CA ASN A 88 5.34 9.01 -10.11
C ASN A 88 4.25 8.03 -9.65
N TYR A 89 3.33 7.72 -10.55
CA TYR A 89 2.34 6.66 -10.30
C TYR A 89 2.97 5.31 -10.68
N ASP A 90 3.09 4.42 -9.70
CA ASP A 90 3.52 3.04 -9.95
C ASP A 90 2.31 2.19 -10.35
N ARG A 91 2.22 1.86 -11.64
CA ARG A 91 1.14 1.04 -12.20
C ARG A 91 1.10 -0.38 -11.62
N ALA A 92 2.23 -0.92 -11.19
CA ALA A 92 2.30 -2.29 -10.69
C ALA A 92 1.64 -2.41 -9.33
N SER A 93 1.87 -1.46 -8.44
CA SER A 93 1.31 -1.40 -7.09
C SER A 93 0.05 -0.53 -6.96
N GLY A 94 -0.26 0.29 -7.97
CA GLY A 94 -1.42 1.19 -7.96
C GLY A 94 -1.30 2.37 -6.99
N VAL A 95 -0.08 2.76 -6.63
CA VAL A 95 0.18 3.80 -5.63
C VAL A 95 1.08 4.91 -6.16
N LEU A 96 1.02 6.07 -5.48
CA LEU A 96 1.91 7.19 -5.75
C LEU A 96 3.21 6.98 -4.99
N VAL A 97 4.36 7.07 -5.67
CA VAL A 97 5.69 6.98 -5.07
C VAL A 97 6.48 8.27 -5.31
N VAL A 98 7.30 8.67 -4.34
CA VAL A 98 8.16 9.84 -4.49
C VAL A 98 9.32 9.52 -5.43
N ASP A 99 9.61 10.45 -6.34
CA ASP A 99 10.79 10.39 -7.20
C ASP A 99 12.04 10.74 -6.37
N ARG A 100 13.00 9.80 -6.30
CA ARG A 100 14.20 9.91 -5.46
C ARG A 100 15.37 9.12 -6.03
N LYS A 101 16.56 9.52 -5.61
CA LYS A 101 17.81 8.79 -5.90
C LYS A 101 17.99 7.59 -4.94
N ASP A 102 19.00 6.77 -5.20
CA ASP A 102 19.31 5.60 -4.37
C ASP A 102 19.67 5.94 -2.92
N ASP A 103 20.21 7.13 -2.67
CA ASP A 103 20.49 7.67 -1.35
C ASP A 103 19.28 8.32 -0.66
N GLY A 104 18.13 8.28 -1.30
CA GLY A 104 16.89 8.85 -0.79
C GLY A 104 16.69 10.33 -1.10
N LEU A 105 17.64 11.03 -1.72
CA LEU A 105 17.50 12.45 -2.08
C LEU A 105 16.35 12.61 -3.10
N THR A 106 15.38 13.47 -2.78
CA THR A 106 14.22 13.75 -3.62
C THR A 106 14.54 14.85 -4.66
N SER A 107 13.54 15.22 -5.45
CA SER A 107 13.64 16.37 -6.38
C SER A 107 13.77 17.73 -5.67
N ARG A 108 13.56 17.79 -4.34
CA ARG A 108 13.77 18.99 -3.53
C ARG A 108 15.09 18.91 -2.77
N PRO A 109 15.99 19.88 -2.93
CA PRO A 109 17.26 19.93 -2.20
C PRO A 109 17.05 19.82 -0.69
N GLY A 110 17.87 19.01 -0.01
CA GLY A 110 17.81 18.81 1.44
C GLY A 110 16.64 17.93 1.93
N VAL A 111 15.77 17.43 1.05
CA VAL A 111 14.66 16.55 1.39
C VAL A 111 15.00 15.12 0.97
N PHE A 112 15.05 14.23 1.96
CA PHE A 112 15.28 12.79 1.75
C PHE A 112 14.03 12.00 2.10
N SER A 113 13.74 10.96 1.30
CA SER A 113 12.65 10.02 1.55
C SER A 113 13.18 8.60 1.51
N VAL A 114 13.05 7.88 2.61
CA VAL A 114 13.57 6.52 2.78
C VAL A 114 12.55 5.62 3.45
N GLY A 115 12.78 4.31 3.40
CA GLY A 115 11.84 3.33 3.93
C GLY A 115 10.50 3.39 3.20
N ASP A 116 9.42 3.09 3.91
CA ASP A 116 8.07 2.95 3.34
C ASP A 116 7.53 4.23 2.71
N ALA A 117 7.96 5.41 3.17
CA ALA A 117 7.60 6.69 2.54
C ALA A 117 8.20 6.82 1.12
N GLY A 118 9.32 6.17 0.86
CA GLY A 118 9.98 6.13 -0.46
C GLY A 118 9.59 4.92 -1.32
N GLY A 119 8.64 4.12 -0.89
CA GLY A 119 8.21 2.87 -1.52
C GLY A 119 8.44 1.65 -0.62
N LEU A 120 7.52 0.71 -0.69
CA LEU A 120 7.46 -0.45 0.21
C LEU A 120 8.50 -1.51 -0.20
N GLN A 121 9.58 -1.62 0.52
CA GLN A 121 10.68 -2.54 0.19
C GLN A 121 11.16 -3.38 1.39
N GLY A 122 10.49 -3.26 2.53
CA GLY A 122 10.77 -4.01 3.75
C GLY A 122 11.86 -3.39 4.64
N ALA A 123 11.86 -3.80 5.91
CA ALA A 123 12.64 -3.16 6.98
C ALA A 123 14.17 -3.17 6.73
N GLN A 124 14.71 -4.23 6.15
CA GLN A 124 16.16 -4.32 5.89
C GLN A 124 16.61 -3.34 4.79
N VAL A 125 15.78 -3.13 3.79
CA VAL A 125 16.00 -2.10 2.76
C VAL A 125 15.90 -0.72 3.39
N ALA A 126 14.88 -0.47 4.23
CA ALA A 126 14.69 0.80 4.92
C ALA A 126 15.89 1.17 5.81
N LEU A 127 16.45 0.22 6.53
CA LEU A 127 17.68 0.43 7.35
C LEU A 127 18.89 0.83 6.49
N ALA A 128 19.11 0.11 5.39
CA ALA A 128 20.21 0.43 4.48
C ALA A 128 20.03 1.81 3.81
N GLN A 129 18.81 2.12 3.38
CA GLN A 129 18.47 3.43 2.82
C GLN A 129 18.66 4.56 3.84
N GLY A 130 18.20 4.37 5.10
CA GLY A 130 18.39 5.35 6.17
C GLY A 130 19.86 5.66 6.43
N THR A 131 20.72 4.63 6.43
CA THR A 131 22.16 4.80 6.55
C THR A 131 22.73 5.63 5.40
N LEU A 132 22.39 5.28 4.15
CA LEU A 132 22.87 6.01 2.97
C LEU A 132 22.38 7.46 2.95
N ALA A 133 21.11 7.69 3.29
CA ALA A 133 20.54 9.04 3.36
C ALA A 133 21.22 9.90 4.44
N GLY A 134 21.53 9.31 5.62
CA GLY A 134 22.27 10.00 6.66
C GLY A 134 23.66 10.45 6.21
N PHE A 135 24.40 9.58 5.50
CA PHE A 135 25.68 9.94 4.92
C PHE A 135 25.55 11.02 3.84
N SER A 136 24.58 10.89 2.94
CA SER A 136 24.35 11.89 1.89
C SER A 136 23.95 13.25 2.47
N ALA A 137 23.11 13.27 3.50
CA ALA A 137 22.74 14.49 4.20
C ALA A 137 23.93 15.17 4.89
N ALA A 138 24.80 14.39 5.56
CA ALA A 138 26.03 14.90 6.17
C ALA A 138 26.97 15.53 5.13
N GLN A 139 27.16 14.86 3.99
CA GLN A 139 27.96 15.40 2.88
C GLN A 139 27.39 16.71 2.32
N ASN A 140 26.05 16.78 2.16
CA ASN A 140 25.39 18.02 1.70
C ASN A 140 25.58 19.20 2.67
N LEU A 141 25.85 18.92 3.95
CA LEU A 141 26.16 19.92 4.97
C LEU A 141 27.67 20.17 5.11
N GLY A 142 28.51 19.62 4.23
CA GLY A 142 29.96 19.82 4.25
C GLY A 142 30.73 18.93 5.23
N HIS A 143 30.07 17.93 5.81
CA HIS A 143 30.74 16.97 6.69
C HIS A 143 31.28 15.78 5.89
N THR A 144 32.51 15.39 6.20
CA THR A 144 33.10 14.17 5.63
C THR A 144 32.46 12.95 6.31
N PRO A 145 31.96 11.95 5.56
CA PRO A 145 31.43 10.73 6.19
C PRO A 145 32.53 10.04 7.03
N PRO A 146 32.24 9.67 8.26
CA PRO A 146 33.26 9.14 9.18
C PRO A 146 33.79 7.75 8.78
N ASN A 147 33.05 7.01 7.92
CA ASN A 147 33.43 5.64 7.59
C ASN A 147 32.96 5.19 6.19
N VAL A 148 33.86 5.22 5.23
CA VAL A 148 33.62 4.75 3.85
C VAL A 148 33.22 3.26 3.82
N ALA A 149 33.72 2.45 4.75
CA ALA A 149 33.39 1.03 4.82
C ALA A 149 31.91 0.79 5.20
N GLU A 150 31.33 1.65 6.04
CA GLU A 150 29.89 1.57 6.38
C GLU A 150 29.00 1.93 5.21
N VAL A 151 29.35 2.94 4.42
CA VAL A 151 28.65 3.29 3.18
C VAL A 151 28.67 2.11 2.21
N ALA A 152 29.85 1.50 2.01
CA ALA A 152 30.00 0.34 1.14
C ALA A 152 29.19 -0.88 1.65
N LYS A 153 29.15 -1.08 2.97
CA LYS A 153 28.34 -2.12 3.62
C LYS A 153 26.85 -1.87 3.38
N ALA A 154 26.38 -0.64 3.62
CA ALA A 154 24.97 -0.27 3.41
C ALA A 154 24.55 -0.44 1.94
N LYS A 155 25.37 -0.06 0.97
CA LYS A 155 25.11 -0.29 -0.47
C LYS A 155 24.97 -1.78 -0.79
N ARG A 156 25.88 -2.64 -0.29
CA ARG A 156 25.76 -4.09 -0.49
C ARG A 156 24.51 -4.68 0.16
N GLN A 157 24.14 -4.21 1.36
CA GLN A 157 22.92 -4.63 2.05
C GLN A 157 21.67 -4.19 1.27
N LEU A 158 21.64 -2.96 0.77
CA LEU A 158 20.53 -2.44 -0.05
C LEU A 158 20.29 -3.33 -1.27
N ILE A 159 21.30 -3.60 -2.07
CA ILE A 159 21.20 -4.46 -3.26
C ILE A 159 20.70 -5.85 -2.88
N ARG A 160 21.34 -6.49 -1.88
CA ARG A 160 20.99 -7.85 -1.45
C ARG A 160 19.54 -7.97 -0.99
N HIS A 161 19.08 -7.03 -0.16
CA HIS A 161 17.73 -7.08 0.40
C HIS A 161 16.67 -6.65 -0.62
N HIS A 162 16.99 -5.73 -1.52
CA HIS A 162 16.14 -5.37 -2.64
C HIS A 162 15.89 -6.56 -3.57
N GLU A 163 16.93 -7.29 -3.97
CA GLU A 163 16.80 -8.51 -4.78
C GLU A 163 15.98 -9.58 -4.07
N PHE A 164 16.15 -9.74 -2.75
CA PHE A 164 15.36 -10.66 -1.95
C PHE A 164 13.87 -10.25 -1.95
N GLN A 165 13.58 -8.97 -1.76
CA GLN A 165 12.22 -8.45 -1.78
C GLN A 165 11.55 -8.61 -3.15
N GLN A 166 12.26 -8.36 -4.22
CA GLN A 166 11.78 -8.60 -5.59
C GLN A 166 11.41 -10.08 -5.81
N ALA A 167 12.25 -10.99 -5.32
CA ALA A 167 11.96 -12.42 -5.39
C ALA A 167 10.73 -12.82 -4.56
N LEU A 168 10.52 -12.20 -3.39
CA LEU A 168 9.29 -12.40 -2.61
C LEU A 168 8.06 -11.90 -3.35
N TRP A 169 8.09 -10.72 -3.96
CA TRP A 169 6.96 -10.20 -4.73
C TRP A 169 6.63 -11.05 -5.96
N THR A 170 7.64 -11.67 -6.57
CA THR A 170 7.42 -12.63 -7.67
C THR A 170 6.75 -13.90 -7.16
N LEU A 171 7.17 -14.39 -5.99
CA LEU A 171 6.64 -15.62 -5.38
C LEU A 171 5.21 -15.43 -4.84
N PHE A 172 4.97 -14.28 -4.21
CA PHE A 172 3.69 -13.93 -3.59
C PHE A 172 2.93 -12.88 -4.43
N ARG A 173 2.92 -13.08 -5.75
CA ARG A 173 2.17 -12.19 -6.64
C ARG A 173 0.68 -12.30 -6.32
N THR A 174 0.11 -11.21 -5.81
CA THR A 174 -1.33 -11.13 -5.60
C THR A 174 -2.04 -10.96 -6.95
N PRO A 175 -3.07 -11.74 -7.24
CA PRO A 175 -3.93 -11.47 -8.39
C PRO A 175 -4.46 -10.04 -8.35
N LYS A 176 -4.61 -9.41 -9.50
CA LYS A 176 -5.18 -8.07 -9.61
C LYS A 176 -6.69 -8.17 -9.44
N VAL A 177 -7.16 -8.27 -8.21
CA VAL A 177 -8.60 -8.22 -7.93
C VAL A 177 -9.12 -6.82 -8.25
N ASP A 178 -10.16 -6.75 -9.03
CA ASP A 178 -10.84 -5.50 -9.34
C ASP A 178 -11.83 -5.12 -8.22
N TRP A 179 -11.28 -4.56 -7.15
CA TRP A 179 -12.08 -4.15 -5.97
C TRP A 179 -13.17 -3.13 -6.29
N VAL A 180 -13.02 -2.36 -7.37
CA VAL A 180 -14.01 -1.35 -7.76
C VAL A 180 -15.24 -2.03 -8.36
N SER A 181 -15.06 -2.96 -9.29
CA SER A 181 -16.17 -3.71 -9.90
C SER A 181 -16.92 -4.59 -8.89
N HIS A 182 -16.20 -5.09 -7.87
CA HIS A 182 -16.80 -5.88 -6.78
C HIS A 182 -17.41 -5.05 -5.65
N SER A 183 -17.26 -3.73 -5.67
CA SER A 183 -17.85 -2.84 -4.67
C SER A 183 -19.30 -2.56 -5.02
N SER A 184 -20.23 -3.33 -4.42
CA SER A 184 -21.66 -3.07 -4.54
C SER A 184 -22.03 -1.73 -3.87
N ASP A 185 -23.15 -1.15 -4.27
CA ASP A 185 -23.63 0.17 -3.81
C ASP A 185 -23.61 0.40 -2.30
N PRO A 186 -24.00 -0.57 -1.44
CA PRO A 186 -24.00 -0.35 0.00
C PRO A 186 -22.61 -0.46 0.66
N VAL A 187 -21.56 -0.89 -0.08
CA VAL A 187 -20.22 -1.03 0.52
C VAL A 187 -19.66 0.33 0.93
N THR A 188 -19.33 0.49 2.21
CA THR A 188 -18.72 1.71 2.75
C THR A 188 -17.27 1.83 2.30
N ILE A 189 -16.98 2.82 1.49
CA ILE A 189 -15.61 3.17 1.03
C ILE A 189 -14.92 4.09 2.04
N CYS A 190 -15.60 5.12 2.52
CA CYS A 190 -15.05 6.04 3.51
C CYS A 190 -15.70 5.83 4.88
N ARG A 191 -15.06 5.06 5.75
CA ARG A 191 -15.56 4.75 7.10
C ARG A 191 -15.66 5.98 8.02
N CYS A 192 -14.84 7.00 7.78
CA CYS A 192 -14.81 8.20 8.63
C CYS A 192 -16.04 9.11 8.41
N GLU A 193 -16.59 9.10 7.21
CA GLU A 193 -17.70 9.95 6.78
C GLU A 193 -18.90 9.12 6.28
N ASP A 194 -18.82 7.80 6.45
CA ASP A 194 -19.85 6.82 6.08
C ASP A 194 -20.32 6.95 4.61
N VAL A 195 -19.34 7.14 3.70
CA VAL A 195 -19.63 7.31 2.27
C VAL A 195 -19.50 5.96 1.56
N THR A 196 -20.58 5.57 0.84
CA THR A 196 -20.65 4.28 0.14
C THR A 196 -20.14 4.37 -1.30
N ALA A 197 -19.87 3.19 -1.89
CA ALA A 197 -19.50 3.05 -3.30
C ALA A 197 -20.58 3.63 -4.22
N GLY A 198 -21.86 3.35 -3.95
CA GLY A 198 -22.98 3.86 -4.74
C GLY A 198 -23.10 5.38 -4.71
N GLN A 199 -22.84 6.03 -3.57
CA GLN A 199 -22.81 7.49 -3.49
C GLN A 199 -21.70 8.08 -4.35
N ILE A 200 -20.50 7.50 -4.30
CA ILE A 200 -19.37 7.92 -5.11
C ILE A 200 -19.67 7.72 -6.60
N SER A 201 -20.13 6.54 -6.98
CA SER A 201 -20.42 6.19 -8.37
C SER A 201 -21.47 7.10 -9.00
N ARG A 202 -22.55 7.41 -8.28
CA ARG A 202 -23.58 8.35 -8.78
C ARG A 202 -23.03 9.74 -9.06
N ILE A 203 -22.18 10.26 -8.20
CA ILE A 203 -21.58 11.60 -8.37
C ILE A 203 -20.61 11.60 -9.57
N ILE A 204 -19.83 10.52 -9.74
CA ILE A 204 -18.94 10.36 -10.89
C ILE A 204 -19.76 10.27 -12.19
N GLN A 205 -20.83 9.48 -12.23
CA GLN A 205 -21.72 9.33 -13.38
C GLN A 205 -22.41 10.66 -13.76
N ASN A 206 -22.65 11.54 -12.79
CA ASN A 206 -23.17 12.89 -13.01
C ASN A 206 -22.11 13.89 -13.53
N GLY A 207 -20.92 13.41 -13.94
CA GLY A 207 -19.91 14.20 -14.63
C GLY A 207 -18.79 14.74 -13.75
N VAL A 208 -18.74 14.37 -12.48
CA VAL A 208 -17.60 14.73 -11.62
C VAL A 208 -16.39 13.86 -11.97
N ASN A 209 -15.28 14.51 -12.34
CA ASN A 209 -14.09 13.86 -12.86
C ASN A 209 -12.80 14.20 -12.10
N ASP A 210 -12.92 14.87 -10.95
CA ASP A 210 -11.78 15.20 -10.09
C ASP A 210 -12.09 14.92 -8.61
N ILE A 211 -11.02 14.61 -7.87
CA ILE A 211 -11.13 14.21 -6.47
C ILE A 211 -11.54 15.35 -5.53
N GLY A 212 -11.24 16.59 -5.89
CA GLY A 212 -11.58 17.77 -5.10
C GLY A 212 -13.09 18.05 -5.12
N SER A 213 -13.71 18.00 -6.29
CA SER A 213 -15.15 18.11 -6.48
C SER A 213 -15.90 16.95 -5.82
N LEU A 214 -15.43 15.72 -6.04
CA LEU A 214 -16.00 14.54 -5.39
C LEU A 214 -15.98 14.65 -3.88
N LYS A 215 -14.85 15.08 -3.31
CA LYS A 215 -14.69 15.33 -1.88
C LYS A 215 -15.69 16.37 -1.34
N LYS A 216 -15.91 17.46 -2.07
CA LYS A 216 -16.84 18.53 -1.65
C LYS A 216 -18.29 18.03 -1.66
N LEU A 217 -18.68 17.23 -2.63
CA LEU A 217 -20.05 16.78 -2.80
C LEU A 217 -20.42 15.59 -1.90
N THR A 218 -19.45 14.72 -1.58
CA THR A 218 -19.70 13.49 -0.81
C THR A 218 -19.09 13.51 0.58
N ARG A 219 -18.19 14.43 0.89
CA ARG A 219 -17.32 14.46 2.08
C ARG A 219 -16.29 13.32 2.14
N VAL A 220 -16.19 12.46 1.11
CA VAL A 220 -15.19 11.37 1.06
C VAL A 220 -13.77 11.94 1.32
N GLY A 221 -13.03 11.31 2.22
CA GLY A 221 -11.68 11.75 2.58
C GLY A 221 -11.61 12.99 3.49
N MET A 222 -12.74 13.49 4.02
CA MET A 222 -12.74 14.62 4.96
C MET A 222 -12.54 14.20 6.42
N GLY A 223 -12.79 12.96 6.76
CA GLY A 223 -12.69 12.48 8.13
C GLY A 223 -11.25 12.45 8.67
N ARG A 224 -11.10 11.98 9.91
CA ARG A 224 -9.83 12.03 10.66
C ARG A 224 -8.63 11.41 9.94
N CYS A 225 -8.85 10.38 9.11
CA CYS A 225 -7.76 9.75 8.36
C CYS A 225 -7.31 10.55 7.12
N GLN A 226 -8.01 11.63 6.75
CA GLN A 226 -7.70 12.52 5.62
C GLN A 226 -7.54 11.77 4.27
N GLY A 227 -8.34 10.72 4.07
CA GLY A 227 -8.33 9.94 2.83
C GLY A 227 -7.24 8.86 2.72
N ARG A 228 -6.48 8.59 3.78
CA ARG A 228 -5.40 7.57 3.75
C ARG A 228 -5.94 6.18 3.41
N TYR A 229 -7.12 5.81 3.90
CA TYR A 229 -7.73 4.50 3.61
C TYR A 229 -8.56 4.49 2.32
N CYS A 230 -9.45 5.46 2.13
CA CYS A 230 -10.32 5.49 0.96
C CYS A 230 -9.66 6.04 -0.31
N GLY A 231 -8.59 6.84 -0.16
CA GLY A 231 -7.94 7.53 -1.29
C GLY A 231 -7.61 6.63 -2.47
N PRO A 232 -6.89 5.52 -2.30
CA PRO A 232 -6.52 4.64 -3.41
C PRO A 232 -7.73 4.09 -4.17
N LEU A 233 -8.81 3.70 -3.47
CA LEU A 233 -10.03 3.21 -4.12
C LEU A 233 -10.74 4.34 -4.89
N VAL A 234 -10.85 5.51 -4.28
CA VAL A 234 -11.48 6.68 -4.92
C VAL A 234 -10.71 7.12 -6.16
N VAL A 235 -9.37 7.14 -6.09
CA VAL A 235 -8.51 7.43 -7.24
C VAL A 235 -8.73 6.41 -8.35
N LYS A 236 -8.81 5.12 -8.02
CA LYS A 236 -9.07 4.06 -8.99
C LYS A 236 -10.45 4.22 -9.65
N MET A 237 -11.51 4.46 -8.86
CA MET A 237 -12.87 4.70 -9.39
C MET A 237 -12.91 5.87 -10.37
N LEU A 238 -12.24 7.00 -10.03
CA LEU A 238 -12.15 8.15 -10.92
C LEU A 238 -11.32 7.84 -12.18
N ALA A 239 -10.20 7.16 -12.05
CA ALA A 239 -9.33 6.79 -13.18
C ALA A 239 -10.06 5.87 -14.17
N GLU A 240 -10.81 4.89 -13.68
CA GLU A 240 -11.61 3.98 -14.52
C GLU A 240 -12.73 4.71 -15.28
N HIS A 241 -13.39 5.66 -14.61
CA HIS A 241 -14.44 6.46 -15.24
C HIS A 241 -13.86 7.42 -16.28
N THR A 242 -12.81 8.17 -15.92
CA THR A 242 -12.22 9.21 -16.79
C THR A 242 -11.30 8.64 -17.85
N LYS A 243 -10.92 7.36 -17.76
CA LYS A 243 -9.90 6.71 -18.59
C LYS A 243 -8.53 7.43 -18.57
N ARG A 244 -8.24 8.14 -17.47
CA ARG A 244 -6.99 8.85 -17.27
C ARG A 244 -6.14 8.13 -16.24
N GLU A 245 -4.83 8.06 -16.54
CA GLU A 245 -3.89 7.54 -15.56
C GLU A 245 -3.78 8.50 -14.37
N PRO A 246 -3.79 7.97 -13.12
CA PRO A 246 -3.57 8.80 -11.95
C PRO A 246 -2.20 9.48 -11.96
N ASP A 247 -2.18 10.72 -11.48
CA ASP A 247 -0.99 11.52 -11.25
C ASP A 247 -0.97 12.07 -9.82
N ARG A 248 0.00 12.92 -9.49
CA ARG A 248 0.11 13.55 -8.16
C ARG A 248 -1.12 14.35 -7.74
N TRP A 249 -1.92 14.84 -8.68
CA TRP A 249 -3.12 15.67 -8.43
C TRP A 249 -4.38 14.84 -8.28
N SER A 250 -4.33 13.58 -8.69
CA SER A 250 -5.44 12.63 -8.58
C SER A 250 -5.72 12.19 -7.13
N TRP A 251 -4.87 12.57 -6.18
CA TRP A 251 -4.96 12.20 -4.76
C TRP A 251 -5.48 13.36 -3.93
N PHE A 252 -6.12 13.05 -2.80
CA PHE A 252 -6.51 14.10 -1.83
C PHE A 252 -5.31 14.97 -1.50
N ALA A 253 -5.50 16.30 -1.57
CA ALA A 253 -4.44 17.24 -1.22
C ALA A 253 -4.05 17.05 0.25
N PRO A 254 -2.75 16.90 0.56
CA PRO A 254 -2.29 16.80 1.94
C PRO A 254 -2.56 18.12 2.67
N ARG A 255 -2.83 18.03 3.97
CA ARG A 255 -3.13 19.20 4.80
C ARG A 255 -2.10 19.33 5.91
N PHE A 256 -1.75 20.56 6.24
CA PHE A 256 -0.95 20.87 7.41
C PHE A 256 -1.86 21.15 8.62
N PRO A 257 -1.54 20.70 9.86
CA PRO A 257 -0.44 19.78 10.15
C PRO A 257 -0.73 18.37 9.65
N VAL A 258 0.30 17.69 9.16
CA VAL A 258 0.20 16.27 8.83
C VAL A 258 0.07 15.49 10.12
N LYS A 259 -1.06 14.82 10.30
CA LYS A 259 -1.27 13.98 11.48
C LYS A 259 -0.45 12.70 11.33
N PRO A 260 0.23 12.25 12.40
CA PRO A 260 1.00 11.02 12.41
C PRO A 260 0.16 9.78 12.16
#